data_a83b115ed038392105de77f66c7725fb
#
_entry.id   a83b115ed038392105de77f66c7725fb
#
_cell.length_a   1.000
_cell.length_b   1.000
_cell.length_c   1.000
_cell.angle_alpha   90.00
_cell.angle_beta   90.00
_cell.angle_gamma   90.00
#
_symmetry.space_group_name_H-M   'P 1'
#
loop_
_entity.id
_entity.type
_entity.pdbx_description
1 polymer ?
#
loop_
_entity_poly.entity_id
_entity_poly.type
_entity_poly.pdbx_seq_one_letter_code
_entity_poly.pdbx_strand_id
1 'polypeptide(L)'
;MRRRLVVDSFNDMGLSCFEPLGAFYVFPCIKSTGLSSEDFCTRLIMEKHVAVVPGNAFGACGDGFIRVSYSYSLKHLKIALERIREFLEELKNGN
;
A
#
# COMPACT_ATOMS: atom_id res chain seq x y z
N MET A 1 8.03 14.31 6.88
CA MET A 1 6.96 14.88 6.04
C MET A 1 6.26 13.85 5.19
N ARG A 2 6.90 13.41 4.10
CA ARG A 2 6.26 12.40 3.24
C ARG A 2 6.01 11.09 3.98
N ARG A 3 6.98 10.66 4.79
CA ARG A 3 6.84 9.43 5.57
C ARG A 3 5.63 9.51 6.52
N ARG A 4 5.49 10.62 7.23
CA ARG A 4 4.38 10.80 8.16
C ARG A 4 3.04 10.79 7.42
N LEU A 5 2.97 11.47 6.29
CA LEU A 5 1.76 11.48 5.47
C LEU A 5 1.37 10.05 5.06
N VAL A 6 2.34 9.27 4.57
CA VAL A 6 2.08 7.92 4.08
C VAL A 6 1.67 6.99 5.22
N VAL A 7 2.40 7.01 6.33
CA VAL A 7 2.10 6.16 7.49
C VAL A 7 0.72 6.48 8.05
N ASP A 8 0.45 7.78 8.27
CA ASP A 8 -0.84 8.19 8.83
C ASP A 8 -1.99 7.83 7.89
N SER A 9 -1.78 7.99 6.57
CA SER A 9 -2.81 7.66 5.59
C SER A 9 -3.14 6.17 5.61
N PHE A 10 -2.13 5.30 5.64
CA PHE A 10 -2.39 3.86 5.67
C PHE A 10 -3.05 3.43 6.98
N ASN A 11 -2.61 3.96 8.11
CA ASN A 11 -3.25 3.65 9.39
C ASN A 11 -4.70 4.13 9.40
N ASP A 12 -4.96 5.28 8.82
CA ASP A 12 -6.31 5.84 8.71
C ASP A 12 -7.20 4.98 7.80
N MET A 13 -6.63 4.35 6.79
CA MET A 13 -7.34 3.42 5.91
C MET A 13 -7.60 2.07 6.57
N GLY A 14 -7.04 1.82 7.73
CA GLY A 14 -7.17 0.55 8.43
C GLY A 14 -6.09 -0.46 8.09
N LEU A 15 -5.03 -0.04 7.43
CA LEU A 15 -3.89 -0.90 7.11
C LEU A 15 -2.74 -0.58 8.07
N SER A 16 -2.45 -1.50 8.99
CA SER A 16 -1.30 -1.32 9.89
C SER A 16 -0.04 -1.17 9.06
N CYS A 17 0.70 -0.10 9.30
CA CYS A 17 1.84 0.25 8.46
C CYS A 17 3.13 0.13 9.25
N PHE A 18 4.05 -0.68 8.73
CA PHE A 18 5.36 -0.89 9.31
C PHE A 18 6.39 -0.09 8.51
N GLU A 19 7.29 0.62 9.20
CA GLU A 19 8.33 1.40 8.51
C GLU A 19 9.71 1.01 9.00
N PRO A 20 10.59 0.54 8.11
CA PRO A 20 11.96 0.25 8.50
C PRO A 20 12.76 1.55 8.65
N LEU A 21 13.71 1.55 9.58
CA LEU A 21 14.57 2.71 9.81
C LEU A 21 15.47 2.97 8.60
N GLY A 22 15.61 4.24 8.25
CA GLY A 22 16.55 4.67 7.22
C GLY A 22 16.15 4.37 5.79
N ALA A 23 14.93 3.89 5.58
CA ALA A 23 14.45 3.57 4.23
C ALA A 23 13.50 4.65 3.73
N PHE A 24 13.24 4.62 2.41
CA PHE A 24 12.30 5.52 1.76
C PHE A 24 11.03 4.78 1.35
N TYR A 25 10.65 3.76 2.09
CA TYR A 25 9.44 2.99 1.82
C TYR A 25 8.86 2.45 3.13
N VAL A 26 7.59 2.08 3.07
CA VAL A 26 6.84 1.53 4.20
C VAL A 26 6.19 0.23 3.78
N PHE A 27 5.78 -0.57 4.77
CA PHE A 27 5.15 -1.88 4.54
C PHE A 27 3.76 -1.92 5.17
N PRO A 28 2.73 -1.45 4.46
CA PRO A 28 1.36 -1.61 4.96
C PRO A 28 0.94 -3.07 4.91
N CYS A 29 0.21 -3.50 5.93
CA CYS A 29 -0.34 -4.85 5.99
C CYS A 29 -1.68 -4.88 5.29
N ILE A 30 -1.83 -5.73 4.27
CA ILE A 30 -3.07 -5.81 3.49
C ILE A 30 -3.85 -7.09 3.78
N LYS A 31 -3.52 -7.80 4.86
CA LYS A 31 -4.18 -9.06 5.21
C LYS A 31 -5.67 -8.90 5.42
N SER A 32 -6.10 -7.75 5.94
CA SER A 32 -7.51 -7.48 6.18
C SER A 32 -8.33 -7.39 4.90
N THR A 33 -7.68 -7.23 3.73
CA THR A 33 -8.39 -7.19 2.47
C THR A 33 -8.78 -8.58 1.96
N GLY A 34 -8.16 -9.63 2.48
CA GLY A 34 -8.38 -10.99 2.02
C GLY A 34 -7.59 -11.36 0.77
N LEU A 35 -6.83 -10.42 0.21
CA LEU A 35 -6.02 -10.66 -0.97
C LEU A 35 -4.59 -11.02 -0.60
N SER A 36 -3.93 -11.83 -1.44
CA SER A 36 -2.49 -12.04 -1.32
C SER A 36 -1.77 -10.77 -1.75
N SER A 37 -0.49 -10.66 -1.39
CA SER A 37 0.32 -9.50 -1.78
C SER A 37 0.35 -9.34 -3.30
N GLU A 38 0.54 -10.44 -4.03
CA GLU A 38 0.60 -10.39 -5.48
C GLU A 38 -0.73 -9.97 -6.10
N ASP A 39 -1.84 -10.54 -5.64
CA ASP A 39 -3.15 -10.21 -6.16
C ASP A 39 -3.50 -8.75 -5.88
N PHE A 40 -3.20 -8.28 -4.68
CA PHE A 40 -3.42 -6.89 -4.32
C PHE A 40 -2.67 -5.96 -5.27
N CYS A 41 -1.37 -6.22 -5.48
CA CYS A 41 -0.54 -5.38 -6.33
C CYS A 41 -0.99 -5.41 -7.79
N THR A 42 -1.32 -6.61 -8.30
CA THR A 42 -1.77 -6.78 -9.67
C THR A 42 -3.08 -6.03 -9.92
N ARG A 43 -4.04 -6.19 -9.03
CA ARG A 43 -5.32 -5.50 -9.18
C ARG A 43 -5.18 -3.99 -9.03
N LEU A 44 -4.31 -3.55 -8.11
CA LEU A 44 -4.11 -2.13 -7.89
C LEU A 44 -3.54 -1.44 -9.13
N ILE A 45 -2.55 -2.06 -9.77
CA ILE A 45 -1.96 -1.45 -10.96
C ILE A 45 -2.93 -1.48 -12.14
N MET A 46 -3.72 -2.55 -12.27
CA MET A 46 -4.65 -2.66 -13.38
C MET A 46 -5.90 -1.80 -13.23
N GLU A 47 -6.40 -1.68 -12.00
CA GLU A 47 -7.65 -0.94 -11.76
C GLU A 47 -7.42 0.53 -11.42
N LYS A 48 -6.33 0.84 -10.74
CA LYS A 48 -6.07 2.21 -10.26
C LYS A 48 -4.78 2.82 -10.77
N HIS A 49 -4.01 2.06 -11.55
CA HIS A 49 -2.74 2.54 -12.13
C HIS A 49 -1.73 2.97 -11.06
N VAL A 50 -1.73 2.29 -9.94
CA VAL A 50 -0.76 2.52 -8.86
C VAL A 50 0.15 1.30 -8.75
N ALA A 51 1.46 1.51 -8.90
CA ALA A 51 2.44 0.43 -8.84
C ALA A 51 3.05 0.34 -7.45
N VAL A 52 2.91 -0.81 -6.81
CA VAL A 52 3.55 -1.12 -5.54
C VAL A 52 4.18 -2.50 -5.65
N VAL A 53 5.05 -2.85 -4.73
CA VAL A 53 5.77 -4.12 -4.78
C VAL A 53 5.17 -5.09 -3.75
N PRO A 54 4.85 -6.34 -4.15
CA PRO A 54 4.35 -7.31 -3.18
C PRO A 54 5.44 -7.67 -2.16
N GLY A 55 5.05 -7.75 -0.88
CA GLY A 55 6.00 -8.00 0.19
C GLY A 55 6.68 -9.36 0.08
N ASN A 56 6.00 -10.35 -0.49
CA ASN A 56 6.58 -11.69 -0.63
C ASN A 56 7.76 -11.72 -1.60
N ALA A 57 7.99 -10.65 -2.38
CA ALA A 57 9.21 -10.52 -3.18
C ALA A 57 10.46 -10.43 -2.29
N PHE A 58 10.30 -10.14 -1.01
CA PHE A 58 11.41 -9.99 -0.06
C PHE A 58 11.49 -11.16 0.93
N GLY A 59 10.75 -12.25 0.65
CA GLY A 59 10.77 -13.44 1.48
C GLY A 59 9.36 -13.91 1.80
N ALA A 60 9.22 -15.18 2.22
CA ALA A 60 7.93 -15.79 2.51
C ALA A 60 7.17 -15.03 3.63
N CYS A 61 7.90 -14.43 4.57
CA CYS A 61 7.30 -13.68 5.67
C CYS A 61 6.64 -12.39 5.21
N GLY A 62 6.93 -11.94 4.00
CA GLY A 62 6.38 -10.68 3.49
C GLY A 62 5.01 -10.80 2.86
N ASP A 63 4.48 -12.02 2.72
CA ASP A 63 3.14 -12.18 2.17
C ASP A 63 2.12 -11.55 3.11
N GLY A 64 1.17 -10.82 2.54
CA GLY A 64 0.22 -10.03 3.32
C GLY A 64 0.66 -8.61 3.55
N PHE A 65 1.81 -8.22 3.01
CA PHE A 65 2.34 -6.85 3.06
C PHE A 65 2.64 -6.38 1.65
N ILE A 66 2.64 -5.06 1.47
CA ILE A 66 3.10 -4.45 0.22
C ILE A 66 4.20 -3.44 0.57
N ARG A 67 5.06 -3.12 -0.40
CA ARG A 67 6.08 -2.10 -0.21
C ARG A 67 5.69 -0.87 -1.00
N VAL A 68 5.58 0.26 -0.32
CA VAL A 68 5.20 1.53 -0.95
C VAL A 68 6.33 2.52 -0.74
N SER A 69 6.90 3.01 -1.84
CA SER A 69 7.94 4.02 -1.80
C SER A 69 7.31 5.40 -1.61
N TYR A 70 7.94 6.25 -0.82
CA TYR A 70 7.50 7.64 -0.66
C TYR A 70 8.54 8.63 -1.17
N SER A 71 9.43 8.19 -2.07
CA SER A 71 10.43 9.07 -2.66
C SER A 71 9.91 9.86 -3.85
N TYR A 72 8.61 9.83 -4.08
CA TYR A 72 7.96 10.60 -5.14
C TYR A 72 7.59 12.00 -4.64
N SER A 73 7.19 12.89 -5.58
CA SER A 73 6.72 14.21 -5.19
C SER A 73 5.48 14.10 -4.31
N LEU A 74 5.25 15.11 -3.48
CA LEU A 74 4.09 15.12 -2.60
C LEU A 74 2.78 15.01 -3.39
N LYS A 75 2.72 15.67 -4.53
CA LYS A 75 1.55 15.62 -5.40
C LYS A 75 1.24 14.19 -5.85
N HIS A 76 2.27 13.48 -6.33
CA HIS A 76 2.09 12.11 -6.80
C HIS A 76 1.74 11.15 -5.65
N LEU A 77 2.33 11.36 -4.48
CA LEU A 77 2.00 10.55 -3.30
C LEU A 77 0.54 10.71 -2.90
N LYS A 78 0.04 11.94 -2.91
CA LYS A 78 -1.36 12.19 -2.54
C LYS A 78 -2.32 11.53 -3.52
N ILE A 79 -2.01 11.57 -4.81
CA ILE A 79 -2.84 10.91 -5.83
C ILE A 79 -2.83 9.40 -5.62
N ALA A 80 -1.65 8.82 -5.39
CA ALA A 80 -1.54 7.38 -5.18
C ALA A 80 -2.29 6.93 -3.94
N LEU A 81 -2.16 7.66 -2.84
CA LEU A 81 -2.84 7.34 -1.58
C LEU A 81 -4.36 7.41 -1.75
N GLU A 82 -4.86 8.39 -2.48
CA GLU A 82 -6.28 8.52 -2.76
C GLU A 82 -6.79 7.33 -3.58
N ARG A 83 -6.05 6.92 -4.59
CA ARG A 83 -6.43 5.76 -5.42
C ARG A 83 -6.42 4.47 -4.61
N ILE A 84 -5.47 4.31 -3.71
CA ILE A 84 -5.44 3.14 -2.84
C ILE A 84 -6.65 3.15 -1.91
N ARG A 85 -7.02 4.30 -1.37
CA ARG A 85 -8.21 4.43 -0.52
C ARG A 85 -9.46 4.03 -1.29
N GLU A 86 -9.61 4.48 -2.52
CA GLU A 86 -10.74 4.12 -3.36
C GLU A 86 -10.79 2.62 -3.62
N PHE A 87 -9.63 2.02 -3.89
CA PHE A 87 -9.53 0.59 -4.13
C PHE A 87 -10.00 -0.20 -2.92
N LEU A 88 -9.57 0.21 -1.71
CA LEU A 88 -9.97 -0.45 -0.48
C LEU A 88 -11.47 -0.33 -0.24
N GLU A 89 -12.05 0.81 -0.55
CA GLU A 89 -13.49 0.99 -0.40
C GLU A 89 -14.27 0.09 -1.36
N GLU A 90 -13.79 -0.06 -2.59
CA GLU A 90 -14.40 -0.95 -3.56
C GLU A 90 -14.33 -2.40 -3.10
N LEU A 91 -13.22 -2.81 -2.49
CA LEU A 91 -13.09 -4.16 -1.94
C LEU A 91 -14.09 -4.39 -0.81
N LYS A 92 -14.29 -3.41 0.07
CA LYS A 92 -15.27 -3.51 1.15
C LYS A 92 -16.70 -3.62 0.63
N ASN A 93 -16.98 -3.03 -0.52
CA ASN A 93 -18.30 -3.06 -1.13
C ASN A 93 -18.53 -4.30 -1.99
N GLY A 94 -17.63 -5.27 -1.94
CA GLY A 94 -17.81 -6.53 -2.62
C GLY A 94 -17.38 -6.55 -4.08
N ASN A 95 -16.58 -5.59 -4.48
CA ASN A 95 -16.12 -5.53 -5.88
C ASN A 95 -14.80 -6.24 -6.09
#